data_15ccbe0d5bd28ac8c43b58d68d206df2
#
_entry.id   15ccbe0d5bd28ac8c43b58d68d206df2
#
_cell.length_a   1.000
_cell.length_b   1.000
_cell.length_c   1.000
_cell.angle_alpha   90.00
_cell.angle_beta   90.00
_cell.angle_gamma   90.00
#
_symmetry.space_group_name_H-M   'P 1'
#
loop_
_entity.id
_entity.type
_entity.pdbx_description
1 polymer ?
#
loop_
_entity_poly.entity_id
_entity_poly.type
_entity_poly.pdbx_seq_one_letter_code
_entity_poly.pdbx_strand_id
1 'polypeptide(L)'
;ITGSTKSRSAIFKSQSDLIEKKLSKQYSGSVKLTPKYKKGEEVAEAKGIPAYRGTYKGAYLEVAKTAARKHGVPEDLFLRLVQQESGWNPVAVSVKGATGLAQLMPETAKILGVDIHDAEQNLEGGARYLRMMFDKFGTWELALAAYNAGPGAVEQHDGIPPYEETKTYVKAILG
;
A
#
# COMPACT_ATOMS: atom_id res chain seq x y z
N ILE A 1 27.05 34.91 1.93
CA ILE A 1 25.67 34.50 2.21
C ILE A 1 25.63 32.95 2.19
N THR A 2 26.04 32.35 3.27
CA THR A 2 26.01 30.94 3.51
C THR A 2 24.84 30.61 4.46
N GLY A 3 23.66 30.72 3.95
CA GLY A 3 22.49 30.33 4.72
C GLY A 3 21.70 29.27 3.97
N SER A 4 21.71 28.06 4.44
CA SER A 4 20.49 27.29 4.29
C SER A 4 20.48 25.83 3.84
N THR A 5 21.61 25.14 3.78
CA THR A 5 21.53 23.68 3.64
C THR A 5 21.03 23.00 4.92
N LYS A 6 21.33 23.55 6.08
CA LYS A 6 20.84 23.06 7.38
C LYS A 6 19.35 23.34 7.60
N SER A 7 18.80 24.43 7.04
CA SER A 7 17.38 24.76 7.24
C SER A 7 16.45 23.88 6.38
N ARG A 8 16.85 23.49 5.18
CA ARG A 8 16.06 22.58 4.33
C ARG A 8 15.99 21.17 4.92
N SER A 9 17.09 20.65 5.43
CA SER A 9 17.13 19.35 6.10
C SER A 9 16.30 19.34 7.40
N ALA A 10 16.36 20.43 8.18
CA ALA A 10 15.56 20.60 9.38
C ALA A 10 14.07 20.76 9.07
N ILE A 11 13.70 21.49 8.01
CA ILE A 11 12.32 21.63 7.55
C ILE A 11 11.79 20.29 7.04
N PHE A 12 12.56 19.55 6.27
CA PHE A 12 12.21 18.23 5.76
C PHE A 12 11.99 17.24 6.91
N LYS A 13 12.87 17.21 7.89
CA LYS A 13 12.74 16.37 9.10
C LYS A 13 11.52 16.77 9.92
N SER A 14 11.28 18.05 10.09
CA SER A 14 10.11 18.59 10.80
C SER A 14 8.79 18.24 10.09
N GLN A 15 8.76 18.30 8.76
CA GLN A 15 7.60 17.88 7.96
C GLN A 15 7.39 16.38 8.02
N SER A 16 8.47 15.60 7.99
CA SER A 16 8.45 14.14 8.13
C SER A 16 7.89 13.74 9.51
N ASP A 17 8.37 14.39 10.58
CA ASP A 17 7.90 14.17 11.95
C ASP A 17 6.42 14.56 12.13
N LEU A 18 5.96 15.63 11.48
CA LEU A 18 4.56 16.06 11.48
C LEU A 18 3.66 15.07 10.74
N ILE A 19 4.13 14.53 9.64
CA ILE A 19 3.43 13.52 8.86
C ILE A 19 3.36 12.21 9.65
N GLU A 20 4.46 11.79 10.27
CA GLU A 20 4.48 10.63 11.17
C GLU A 20 3.52 10.81 12.36
N LYS A 21 3.48 11.99 12.96
CA LYS A 21 2.52 12.32 14.04
C LYS A 21 1.08 12.31 13.58
N LYS A 22 0.79 12.83 12.39
CA LYS A 22 -0.57 12.80 11.81
C LYS A 22 -1.00 11.37 11.53
N LEU A 23 -0.11 10.56 10.95
CA LEU A 23 -0.36 9.14 10.74
C LEU A 23 -0.49 8.38 12.04
N SER A 24 0.41 8.61 12.99
CA SER A 24 0.35 8.00 14.32
C SER A 24 -0.96 8.32 15.03
N LYS A 25 -1.50 9.52 14.88
CA LYS A 25 -2.83 9.89 15.38
C LYS A 25 -3.95 9.22 14.59
N GLN A 26 -3.83 9.14 13.27
CA GLN A 26 -4.80 8.49 12.41
C GLN A 26 -4.81 6.97 12.64
N TYR A 27 -3.67 6.41 13.05
CA TYR A 27 -3.49 5.01 13.39
C TYR A 27 -3.42 4.74 14.91
N SER A 28 -3.73 5.74 15.75
CA SER A 28 -3.74 5.56 17.20
C SER A 28 -4.89 4.66 17.64
N GLY A 29 -4.59 3.45 17.96
CA GLY A 29 -5.52 2.37 18.25
C GLY A 29 -5.19 1.10 17.51
N SER A 30 -4.38 1.17 16.49
CA SER A 30 -3.75 0.00 15.91
C SER A 30 -2.33 -0.14 16.39
N VAL A 31 -2.00 -1.34 16.74
CA VAL A 31 -0.68 -1.84 17.10
C VAL A 31 0.39 -1.24 16.18
N LYS A 32 1.43 -0.70 16.80
CA LYS A 32 2.70 -0.19 16.24
C LYS A 32 2.92 -0.44 14.74
N LEU A 33 3.30 0.61 14.01
CA LEU A 33 3.69 0.61 12.59
C LEU A 33 4.84 -0.37 12.22
N THR A 34 5.36 -1.11 13.16
CA THR A 34 6.26 -2.24 12.92
C THR A 34 5.43 -3.48 12.69
N PRO A 35 5.53 -4.10 11.51
CA PRO A 35 4.84 -5.37 11.29
C PRO A 35 5.28 -6.35 12.38
N LYS A 36 4.34 -6.91 13.11
CA LYS A 36 4.57 -8.06 14.00
C LYS A 36 4.91 -9.33 13.21
N TYR A 37 5.35 -9.18 11.98
CA TYR A 37 5.69 -10.28 11.12
C TYR A 37 7.01 -10.88 11.56
N LYS A 38 6.96 -12.07 12.10
CA LYS A 38 8.15 -12.92 12.30
C LYS A 38 8.43 -13.64 11.01
N LYS A 39 9.65 -13.52 10.51
CA LYS A 39 10.14 -14.25 9.35
C LYS A 39 9.86 -15.75 9.56
N GLY A 40 8.91 -16.29 8.77
CA GLY A 40 8.49 -17.69 8.86
C GLY A 40 7.06 -17.93 9.37
N GLU A 41 6.30 -16.89 9.76
CA GLU A 41 4.88 -17.04 9.97
C GLU A 41 4.17 -17.18 8.60
N GLU A 42 3.30 -18.17 8.50
CA GLU A 42 2.48 -18.37 7.31
C GLU A 42 1.74 -17.09 6.96
N VAL A 43 1.66 -16.83 5.65
CA VAL A 43 0.88 -15.73 5.10
C VAL A 43 -0.51 -15.75 5.70
N ALA A 44 -0.86 -14.71 6.45
CA ALA A 44 -2.11 -14.62 7.16
C ALA A 44 -3.29 -14.85 6.20
N GLU A 45 -4.04 -15.92 6.46
CA GLU A 45 -5.32 -16.24 5.83
C GLU A 45 -5.37 -16.10 4.29
N ALA A 46 -4.60 -16.93 3.59
CA ALA A 46 -4.72 -17.06 2.14
C ALA A 46 -6.03 -17.78 1.69
N LYS A 47 -6.87 -18.20 2.64
CA LYS A 47 -8.14 -18.84 2.33
C LYS A 47 -9.08 -17.90 1.59
N GLY A 48 -9.55 -18.34 0.44
CA GLY A 48 -10.52 -17.59 -0.36
C GLY A 48 -9.91 -16.53 -1.28
N ILE A 49 -8.58 -16.43 -1.35
CA ILE A 49 -7.91 -15.55 -2.31
C ILE A 49 -7.91 -16.21 -3.69
N PRO A 50 -8.51 -15.58 -4.73
CA PRO A 50 -8.46 -16.14 -6.07
C PRO A 50 -7.04 -16.13 -6.63
N ALA A 51 -6.71 -17.13 -7.43
CA ALA A 51 -5.43 -17.20 -8.14
C ALA A 51 -5.29 -16.02 -9.13
N TYR A 52 -4.07 -15.53 -9.26
CA TYR A 52 -3.75 -14.58 -10.32
C TYR A 52 -3.80 -15.29 -11.68
N ARG A 53 -4.64 -14.80 -12.57
CA ARG A 53 -4.84 -15.34 -13.93
C ARG A 53 -4.52 -14.33 -15.03
N GLY A 54 -3.79 -13.27 -14.70
CA GLY A 54 -3.36 -12.28 -15.66
C GLY A 54 -2.36 -12.83 -16.68
N THR A 55 -2.28 -12.19 -17.81
CA THR A 55 -1.37 -12.58 -18.91
C THR A 55 0.04 -12.02 -18.76
N TYR A 56 0.22 -11.04 -17.88
CA TYR A 56 1.53 -10.43 -17.67
C TYR A 56 2.52 -11.43 -17.06
N LYS A 57 3.67 -11.58 -17.73
CA LYS A 57 4.78 -12.45 -17.31
C LYS A 57 6.14 -11.73 -17.41
N GLY A 58 6.13 -10.41 -17.29
CA GLY A 58 7.35 -9.60 -17.39
C GLY A 58 8.18 -9.59 -16.10
N ALA A 59 9.24 -8.79 -16.13
CA ALA A 59 10.23 -8.72 -15.05
C ALA A 59 9.64 -8.34 -13.68
N TYR A 60 8.57 -7.56 -13.63
CA TYR A 60 7.98 -7.10 -12.38
C TYR A 60 7.15 -8.15 -11.66
N LEU A 61 6.78 -9.25 -12.33
CA LEU A 61 5.98 -10.30 -11.72
C LEU A 61 6.70 -10.93 -10.52
N GLU A 62 7.95 -11.33 -10.69
CA GLU A 62 8.75 -11.90 -9.60
C GLU A 62 9.10 -10.87 -8.52
N VAL A 63 9.34 -9.62 -8.90
CA VAL A 63 9.56 -8.53 -7.95
C VAL A 63 8.33 -8.33 -7.07
N ALA A 64 7.13 -8.34 -7.65
CA ALA A 64 5.87 -8.23 -6.91
C ALA A 64 5.63 -9.41 -5.97
N LYS A 65 5.89 -10.64 -6.43
CA LYS A 65 5.82 -11.84 -5.59
C LYS A 65 6.77 -11.77 -4.39
N THR A 66 8.00 -11.35 -4.64
CA THR A 66 9.02 -11.18 -3.59
C THR A 66 8.59 -10.13 -2.56
N ALA A 67 8.08 -8.99 -3.01
CA ALA A 67 7.56 -7.94 -2.15
C ALA A 67 6.39 -8.45 -1.28
N ALA A 68 5.45 -9.17 -1.88
CA ALA A 68 4.33 -9.77 -1.18
C ALA A 68 4.80 -10.75 -0.08
N ARG A 69 5.70 -11.67 -0.41
CA ARG A 69 6.28 -12.60 0.57
C ARG A 69 6.99 -11.89 1.71
N LYS A 70 7.78 -10.87 1.39
CA LYS A 70 8.53 -10.09 2.37
C LYS A 70 7.63 -9.45 3.43
N HIS A 71 6.46 -8.99 3.01
CA HIS A 71 5.52 -8.29 3.89
C HIS A 71 4.34 -9.14 4.36
N GLY A 72 4.36 -10.44 4.11
CA GLY A 72 3.31 -11.35 4.56
C GLY A 72 1.95 -11.13 3.89
N VAL A 73 1.98 -10.72 2.63
CA VAL A 73 0.79 -10.57 1.78
C VAL A 73 0.69 -11.79 0.86
N PRO A 74 -0.51 -12.38 0.69
CA PRO A 74 -0.69 -13.45 -0.30
C PRO A 74 -0.24 -13.00 -1.68
N GLU A 75 0.62 -13.79 -2.33
CA GLU A 75 1.18 -13.42 -3.63
C GLU A 75 0.08 -13.12 -4.66
N ASP A 76 -0.88 -14.02 -4.80
CA ASP A 76 -1.98 -13.86 -5.76
C ASP A 76 -2.80 -12.59 -5.51
N LEU A 77 -3.04 -12.26 -4.24
CA LEU A 77 -3.74 -11.04 -3.87
C LEU A 77 -3.00 -9.79 -4.35
N PHE A 78 -1.70 -9.74 -4.10
CA PHE A 78 -0.89 -8.58 -4.51
C PHE A 78 -0.76 -8.48 -6.03
N LEU A 79 -0.59 -9.60 -6.73
CA LEU A 79 -0.56 -9.62 -8.19
C LEU A 79 -1.87 -9.11 -8.79
N ARG A 80 -3.00 -9.52 -8.22
CA ARG A 80 -4.32 -9.05 -8.64
C ARG A 80 -4.52 -7.56 -8.35
N LEU A 81 -3.98 -7.08 -7.23
CA LEU A 81 -3.98 -5.65 -6.91
C LEU A 81 -3.18 -4.86 -7.96
N VAL A 82 -1.96 -5.25 -8.27
CA VAL A 82 -1.11 -4.56 -9.26
C VAL A 82 -1.78 -4.56 -10.63
N GLN A 83 -2.38 -5.67 -11.03
CA GLN A 83 -3.17 -5.75 -12.27
C GLN A 83 -4.30 -4.72 -12.27
N GLN A 84 -5.04 -4.60 -11.20
CA GLN A 84 -6.14 -3.65 -11.07
C GLN A 84 -5.68 -2.20 -11.04
N GLU A 85 -4.57 -1.92 -10.34
CA GLU A 85 -4.08 -0.56 -10.15
C GLU A 85 -3.45 0.03 -11.42
N SER A 86 -2.56 -0.69 -12.05
CA SER A 86 -1.75 -0.15 -13.15
C SER A 86 -1.78 -0.98 -14.42
N GLY A 87 -2.35 -2.19 -14.37
CA GLY A 87 -2.19 -3.14 -15.47
C GLY A 87 -0.71 -3.46 -15.76
N TRP A 88 0.15 -3.41 -14.75
CA TRP A 88 1.60 -3.61 -14.86
C TRP A 88 2.34 -2.49 -15.60
N ASN A 89 1.77 -1.31 -15.67
CA ASN A 89 2.41 -0.13 -16.26
C ASN A 89 3.23 0.63 -15.19
N PRO A 90 4.58 0.60 -15.25
CA PRO A 90 5.42 1.24 -14.23
C PRO A 90 5.39 2.76 -14.25
N VAL A 91 4.85 3.35 -15.31
CA VAL A 91 4.73 4.82 -15.46
C VAL A 91 3.29 5.32 -15.37
N ALA A 92 2.37 4.48 -14.93
CA ALA A 92 0.98 4.87 -14.76
C ALA A 92 0.84 5.97 -13.70
N VAL A 93 0.07 6.99 -14.01
CA VAL A 93 -0.29 8.08 -13.08
C VAL A 93 -1.78 8.32 -13.16
N SER A 94 -2.47 8.23 -12.03
CA SER A 94 -3.91 8.51 -11.97
C SER A 94 -4.20 10.01 -11.95
N VAL A 95 -5.46 10.38 -12.16
CA VAL A 95 -5.93 11.77 -12.07
C VAL A 95 -5.60 12.39 -10.71
N LYS A 96 -5.63 11.60 -9.64
CA LYS A 96 -5.33 12.04 -8.28
C LYS A 96 -3.83 12.04 -7.94
N GLY A 97 -2.98 11.57 -8.85
CA GLY A 97 -1.53 11.53 -8.66
C GLY A 97 -0.99 10.21 -8.12
N ALA A 98 -1.79 9.16 -7.99
CA ALA A 98 -1.31 7.84 -7.67
C ALA A 98 -0.38 7.34 -8.78
N THR A 99 0.78 6.83 -8.43
CA THR A 99 1.90 6.63 -9.36
C THR A 99 2.45 5.22 -9.29
N GLY A 100 2.78 4.68 -10.46
CA GLY A 100 3.54 3.45 -10.66
C GLY A 100 2.71 2.19 -10.56
N LEU A 101 3.39 1.06 -10.48
CA LEU A 101 2.81 -0.30 -10.51
C LEU A 101 1.74 -0.52 -9.43
N ALA A 102 2.01 -0.08 -8.22
CA ALA A 102 1.10 -0.22 -7.07
C ALA A 102 0.24 1.03 -6.83
N GLN A 103 0.35 2.05 -7.67
CA GLN A 103 -0.43 3.29 -7.58
C GLN A 103 -0.39 3.92 -6.19
N LEU A 104 0.81 4.15 -5.69
CA LEU A 104 1.01 4.86 -4.42
C LEU A 104 0.81 6.37 -4.59
N MET A 105 0.14 6.97 -3.63
CA MET A 105 0.10 8.43 -3.51
C MET A 105 1.46 8.95 -3.05
N PRO A 106 1.91 10.12 -3.55
CA PRO A 106 3.20 10.69 -3.16
C PRO A 106 3.37 10.85 -1.65
N GLU A 107 2.33 11.21 -0.94
CA GLU A 107 2.36 11.35 0.52
C GLU A 107 2.56 10.01 1.22
N THR A 108 1.87 8.96 0.75
CA THR A 108 2.04 7.60 1.27
C THR A 108 3.46 7.10 1.03
N ALA A 109 4.00 7.34 -0.15
CA ALA A 109 5.37 6.96 -0.49
C ALA A 109 6.41 7.64 0.41
N LYS A 110 6.23 8.90 0.73
CA LYS A 110 7.10 9.63 1.68
C LYS A 110 7.10 9.00 3.06
N ILE A 111 5.93 8.62 3.54
CA ILE A 111 5.76 7.97 4.83
C ILE A 111 6.45 6.61 4.85
N LEU A 112 6.32 5.85 3.77
CA LEU A 112 6.96 4.55 3.61
C LEU A 112 8.46 4.65 3.35
N GLY A 113 8.95 5.84 3.01
CA GLY A 113 10.36 6.05 2.66
C GLY A 113 10.76 5.41 1.34
N VAL A 114 9.85 5.32 0.39
CA VAL A 114 10.08 4.73 -0.93
C VAL A 114 10.04 5.79 -2.04
N ASP A 115 10.83 5.55 -3.09
CA ASP A 115 10.74 6.33 -4.33
C ASP A 115 9.65 5.71 -5.22
N ILE A 116 8.56 6.44 -5.43
CA ILE A 116 7.45 5.97 -6.28
C ILE A 116 7.82 5.78 -7.74
N HIS A 117 8.89 6.44 -8.20
CA HIS A 117 9.37 6.34 -9.58
C HIS A 117 10.32 5.15 -9.80
N ASP A 118 10.78 4.51 -8.73
CA ASP A 118 11.51 3.25 -8.79
C ASP A 118 10.51 2.09 -8.70
N ALA A 119 10.46 1.27 -9.75
CA ALA A 119 9.46 0.21 -9.86
C ALA A 119 9.54 -0.81 -8.72
N GLU A 120 10.73 -1.20 -8.31
CA GLU A 120 10.94 -2.15 -7.22
C GLU A 120 10.53 -1.57 -5.88
N GLN A 121 10.93 -0.34 -5.58
CA GLN A 121 10.52 0.37 -4.36
C GLN A 121 9.02 0.64 -4.33
N ASN A 122 8.41 0.94 -5.48
CA ASN A 122 6.98 1.14 -5.61
C ASN A 122 6.21 -0.14 -5.22
N LEU A 123 6.62 -1.28 -5.77
CA LEU A 123 6.01 -2.58 -5.43
C LEU A 123 6.21 -2.95 -3.97
N GLU A 124 7.40 -2.74 -3.43
CA GLU A 124 7.68 -3.01 -2.03
C GLU A 124 6.83 -2.13 -1.11
N GLY A 125 6.75 -0.84 -1.41
CA GLY A 125 5.90 0.10 -0.69
C GLY A 125 4.43 -0.28 -0.74
N GLY A 126 3.95 -0.71 -1.90
CA GLY A 126 2.57 -1.17 -2.09
C GLY A 126 2.23 -2.40 -1.26
N ALA A 127 3.09 -3.42 -1.29
CA ALA A 127 2.90 -4.63 -0.49
C ALA A 127 2.94 -4.33 1.02
N ARG A 128 3.88 -3.52 1.45
CA ARG A 128 3.98 -3.07 2.84
C ARG A 128 2.74 -2.29 3.28
N TYR A 129 2.27 -1.36 2.47
CA TYR A 129 1.08 -0.56 2.78
C TYR A 129 -0.18 -1.42 2.87
N LEU A 130 -0.36 -2.37 1.95
CA LEU A 130 -1.47 -3.32 2.01
C LEU A 130 -1.43 -4.16 3.30
N ARG A 131 -0.26 -4.62 3.70
CA ARG A 131 -0.10 -5.34 4.97
C ARG A 131 -0.43 -4.47 6.18
N MET A 132 -0.02 -3.21 6.17
CA MET A 132 -0.38 -2.25 7.23
C MET A 132 -1.90 -2.11 7.34
N MET A 133 -2.61 -2.06 6.22
CA MET A 133 -4.07 -1.99 6.20
C MET A 133 -4.70 -3.28 6.74
N PHE A 134 -4.16 -4.43 6.40
CA PHE A 134 -4.59 -5.71 6.96
C PHE A 134 -4.39 -5.77 8.47
N ASP A 135 -3.24 -5.37 8.96
CA ASP A 135 -2.94 -5.34 10.40
C ASP A 135 -3.90 -4.41 11.17
N LYS A 136 -4.34 -3.33 10.52
CA LYS A 136 -5.28 -2.39 11.09
C LYS A 136 -6.72 -2.90 11.10
N PHE A 137 -7.19 -3.45 10.00
CA PHE A 137 -8.59 -3.78 9.79
C PHE A 137 -8.94 -5.26 9.91
N GLY A 138 -7.96 -6.14 9.90
CA GLY A 138 -8.11 -7.57 10.23
C GLY A 138 -8.58 -8.47 9.09
N THR A 139 -9.04 -7.93 7.96
CA THR A 139 -9.43 -8.71 6.78
C THR A 139 -8.84 -8.13 5.51
N TRP A 140 -8.60 -8.98 4.51
CA TRP A 140 -8.10 -8.51 3.21
C TRP A 140 -9.13 -7.65 2.48
N GLU A 141 -10.39 -7.93 2.65
CA GLU A 141 -11.48 -7.14 2.09
C GLU A 141 -11.42 -5.68 2.56
N LEU A 142 -11.32 -5.47 3.86
CA LEU A 142 -11.20 -4.13 4.45
C LEU A 142 -9.84 -3.49 4.14
N ALA A 143 -8.77 -4.30 4.09
CA ALA A 143 -7.45 -3.82 3.71
C ALA A 143 -7.45 -3.26 2.29
N LEU A 144 -8.07 -3.93 1.34
CA LEU A 144 -8.21 -3.46 -0.04
C LEU A 144 -9.08 -2.19 -0.12
N ALA A 145 -10.17 -2.15 0.62
CA ALA A 145 -11.00 -0.95 0.70
C ALA A 145 -10.22 0.25 1.23
N ALA A 146 -9.42 0.04 2.27
CA ALA A 146 -8.55 1.07 2.84
C ALA A 146 -7.42 1.47 1.89
N TYR A 147 -6.86 0.53 1.15
CA TYR A 147 -5.85 0.80 0.13
C TYR A 147 -6.40 1.75 -0.95
N ASN A 148 -7.60 1.51 -1.42
CA ASN A 148 -8.27 2.31 -2.46
C ASN A 148 -8.83 3.64 -1.94
N ALA A 149 -9.64 3.59 -0.87
CA ALA A 149 -10.38 4.75 -0.37
C ALA A 149 -9.68 5.50 0.75
N GLY A 150 -8.60 4.94 1.30
CA GLY A 150 -7.93 5.45 2.48
C GLY A 150 -8.47 4.83 3.77
N PRO A 151 -7.61 4.68 4.80
CA PRO A 151 -8.02 4.10 6.08
C PRO A 151 -9.07 4.94 6.81
N GLY A 152 -9.02 6.24 6.68
CA GLY A 152 -10.00 7.14 7.28
C GLY A 152 -11.44 6.89 6.81
N ALA A 153 -11.62 6.60 5.53
CA ALA A 153 -12.94 6.29 4.99
C ALA A 153 -13.50 4.96 5.53
N VAL A 154 -12.64 3.95 5.66
CA VAL A 154 -13.03 2.66 6.24
C VAL A 154 -13.39 2.80 7.74
N GLU A 155 -12.62 3.58 8.49
CA GLU A 155 -12.93 3.88 9.90
C GLU A 155 -14.25 4.64 10.04
N GLN A 156 -14.46 5.66 9.22
CA GLN A 156 -15.66 6.50 9.26
C GLN A 156 -16.93 5.70 8.98
N HIS A 157 -16.86 4.73 8.09
CA HIS A 157 -18.01 3.90 7.71
C HIS A 157 -18.07 2.56 8.44
N ASP A 158 -17.12 2.30 9.34
CA ASP A 158 -17.01 1.03 10.07
C ASP A 158 -17.10 -0.19 9.14
N GLY A 159 -16.44 -0.09 8.00
CA GLY A 159 -16.47 -1.11 6.95
C GLY A 159 -16.15 -0.52 5.58
N ILE A 160 -16.52 -1.23 4.53
CA ILE A 160 -16.34 -0.75 3.17
C ILE A 160 -17.18 0.52 2.96
N PRO A 161 -16.55 1.66 2.61
CA PRO A 161 -17.33 2.87 2.37
C PRO A 161 -18.26 2.68 1.15
N PRO A 162 -19.42 3.36 1.13
CA PRO A 162 -20.43 3.20 0.09
C PRO A 162 -20.05 3.88 -1.23
N TYR A 163 -18.79 3.78 -1.63
CA TYR A 163 -18.28 4.31 -2.89
C TYR A 163 -18.27 3.21 -3.93
N GLU A 164 -18.92 3.44 -5.06
CA GLU A 164 -18.99 2.47 -6.15
C GLU A 164 -17.59 2.06 -6.65
N GLU A 165 -16.68 3.01 -6.75
CA GLU A 165 -15.28 2.74 -7.10
C GLU A 165 -14.64 1.74 -6.15
N THR A 166 -14.78 1.95 -4.84
CA THR A 166 -14.16 1.08 -3.82
C THR A 166 -14.80 -0.30 -3.79
N LYS A 167 -16.11 -0.39 -3.88
CA LYS A 167 -16.83 -1.67 -3.95
C LYS A 167 -16.41 -2.48 -5.18
N THR A 168 -16.35 -1.83 -6.33
CA THR A 168 -15.93 -2.44 -7.59
C THR A 168 -14.47 -2.89 -7.51
N TYR A 169 -13.60 -2.09 -6.92
CA TYR A 169 -12.20 -2.39 -6.69
C TYR A 169 -12.00 -3.66 -5.86
N VAL A 170 -12.65 -3.74 -4.71
CA VAL A 170 -12.57 -4.91 -3.84
C VAL A 170 -13.09 -6.16 -4.54
N LYS A 171 -14.21 -6.05 -5.23
CA LYS A 171 -14.80 -7.16 -5.98
C LYS A 171 -13.91 -7.61 -7.15
N ALA A 172 -13.29 -6.67 -7.87
CA ALA A 172 -12.40 -7.00 -8.98
C ALA A 172 -11.18 -7.82 -8.52
N ILE A 173 -10.68 -7.55 -7.31
CA ILE A 173 -9.50 -8.23 -6.77
C ILE A 173 -9.88 -9.55 -6.08
N LEU A 174 -10.94 -9.57 -5.29
CA LEU A 174 -11.36 -10.76 -4.53
C LEU A 174 -12.37 -11.66 -5.23
N GLY A 175 -12.98 -11.19 -6.28
CA GLY A 175 -13.98 -11.96 -7.05
C GLY A 175 -15.39 -11.87 -6.52
#